data_e8d84ff0723397e48f25e1464aa78425
#
_entry.id   e8d84ff0723397e48f25e1464aa78425
#
_cell.length_a   1.000
_cell.length_b   1.000
_cell.length_c   1.000
_cell.angle_alpha   90.00
_cell.angle_beta   90.00
_cell.angle_gamma   90.00
#
_symmetry.space_group_name_H-M   'P 1'
#
loop_
_entity.id
_entity.type
_entity.pdbx_description
1 polymer ?
#
loop_
_entity_poly.entity_id
_entity_poly.type
_entity_poly.pdbx_seq_one_letter_code
_entity_poly.pdbx_strand_id
1 'polypeptide(L)'
;MATLTPEQRIKWLILIQADVVDLGKDPTAETIELTYNEQRDQLQDARYEVRCCGENTGITDRYSSRHYECDEVAAQCPDGKWVGWTYWHGGGKHGEPEAIDWMNDAYDVSVTEEEKLVTVRTFAKMEPPDVK
;
A
#
# COMPACT_ATOMS: atom_id res chain seq x y z
N MET A 1 -16.39 1.22 -19.80
CA MET A 1 -16.28 1.52 -18.37
C MET A 1 -14.97 2.22 -18.09
N ALA A 2 -15.05 3.33 -17.41
CA ALA A 2 -13.85 4.07 -17.07
C ALA A 2 -13.06 3.30 -15.98
N THR A 3 -11.79 3.07 -16.25
CA THR A 3 -10.90 2.46 -15.30
C THR A 3 -10.40 3.53 -14.32
N LEU A 4 -10.37 3.20 -13.04
CA LEU A 4 -9.84 4.10 -12.03
C LEU A 4 -8.34 4.33 -12.27
N THR A 5 -7.90 5.57 -12.09
CA THR A 5 -6.46 5.84 -12.08
C THR A 5 -5.84 5.34 -10.78
N PRO A 6 -4.53 5.12 -10.74
CA PRO A 6 -3.86 4.74 -9.48
C PRO A 6 -4.14 5.72 -8.35
N GLU A 7 -4.11 7.02 -8.61
CA GLU A 7 -4.41 8.03 -7.59
C GLU A 7 -5.83 7.89 -7.06
N GLN A 8 -6.80 7.65 -7.93
CA GLN A 8 -8.19 7.44 -7.53
C GLN A 8 -8.34 6.17 -6.69
N ARG A 9 -7.58 5.13 -6.98
CA ARG A 9 -7.58 3.91 -6.17
C ARG A 9 -7.09 4.18 -4.75
N ILE A 10 -6.05 5.00 -4.61
CA ILE A 10 -5.56 5.39 -3.29
C ILE A 10 -6.60 6.22 -2.56
N LYS A 11 -7.25 7.17 -3.23
CA LYS A 11 -8.34 7.94 -2.63
C LYS A 11 -9.47 7.02 -2.12
N TRP A 12 -9.80 6.02 -2.90
CA TRP A 12 -10.80 5.03 -2.49
C TRP A 12 -10.38 4.29 -1.22
N LEU A 13 -9.13 3.83 -1.16
CA LEU A 13 -8.59 3.17 0.04
C LEU A 13 -8.62 4.10 1.25
N ILE A 14 -8.31 5.37 1.06
CA ILE A 14 -8.37 6.36 2.15
C ILE A 14 -9.81 6.52 2.65
N LEU A 15 -10.78 6.59 1.75
CA LEU A 15 -12.18 6.69 2.13
C LEU A 15 -12.65 5.46 2.89
N ILE A 16 -12.21 4.27 2.51
CA ILE A 16 -12.51 3.03 3.23
C ILE A 16 -11.89 3.08 4.64
N GLN A 17 -10.63 3.47 4.72
CA GLN A 17 -9.93 3.55 6.00
C GLN A 17 -10.59 4.56 6.95
N ALA A 18 -11.04 5.68 6.42
CA ALA A 18 -11.71 6.70 7.21
C ALA A 18 -13.10 6.28 7.69
N ASP A 19 -13.70 5.33 6.99
CA ASP A 19 -15.03 4.79 7.32
C ASP A 19 -16.11 5.88 7.44
N VAL A 20 -16.03 6.88 6.58
CA VAL A 20 -16.99 8.00 6.61
C VAL A 20 -18.14 7.80 5.63
N VAL A 21 -17.90 7.07 4.53
CA VAL A 21 -18.92 6.81 3.50
C VAL A 21 -18.65 5.42 2.92
N ASP A 22 -19.71 4.64 2.77
CA ASP A 22 -19.65 3.34 2.10
C ASP A 22 -19.93 3.54 0.62
N LEU A 23 -18.90 3.38 -0.20
CA LEU A 23 -19.01 3.51 -1.65
C LEU A 23 -19.30 2.19 -2.35
N GLY A 24 -19.46 1.09 -1.62
CA GLY A 24 -19.67 -0.21 -2.20
C GLY A 24 -18.41 -0.79 -2.83
N LYS A 25 -18.58 -1.79 -3.70
CA LYS A 25 -17.47 -2.53 -4.29
C LYS A 25 -16.99 -1.98 -5.62
N ASP A 26 -17.74 -1.08 -6.23
CA ASP A 26 -17.47 -0.65 -7.60
C ASP A 26 -17.86 0.82 -7.80
N PRO A 27 -17.29 1.74 -7.01
CA PRO A 27 -17.59 3.16 -7.17
C PRO A 27 -17.01 3.69 -8.48
N THR A 28 -17.67 4.74 -9.01
CA THR A 28 -17.12 5.43 -10.18
C THR A 28 -16.01 6.39 -9.77
N ALA A 29 -15.18 6.74 -10.73
CA ALA A 29 -14.12 7.74 -10.51
C ALA A 29 -14.71 9.06 -10.01
N GLU A 30 -15.82 9.49 -10.60
CA GLU A 30 -16.50 10.74 -10.19
C GLU A 30 -16.94 10.69 -8.73
N THR A 31 -17.53 9.58 -8.32
CA THR A 31 -17.98 9.41 -6.93
C THR A 31 -16.81 9.46 -5.97
N ILE A 32 -15.70 8.79 -6.29
CA ILE A 32 -14.50 8.80 -5.48
C ILE A 32 -13.95 10.22 -5.33
N GLU A 33 -13.79 10.92 -6.45
CA GLU A 33 -13.25 12.28 -6.42
C GLU A 33 -14.15 13.24 -5.64
N LEU A 34 -15.44 13.18 -5.88
CA LEU A 34 -16.40 14.04 -5.20
C LEU A 34 -16.41 13.80 -3.70
N THR A 35 -16.50 12.54 -3.30
CA THR A 35 -16.54 12.16 -1.88
C THR A 35 -15.23 12.54 -1.18
N TYR A 36 -14.11 12.29 -1.83
CA TYR A 36 -12.80 12.65 -1.29
C TYR A 36 -12.72 14.15 -1.02
N ASN A 37 -13.16 14.97 -1.97
CA ASN A 37 -13.14 16.42 -1.81
C ASN A 37 -14.09 16.89 -0.70
N GLU A 38 -15.28 16.29 -0.61
CA GLU A 38 -16.25 16.63 0.43
C GLU A 38 -15.75 16.30 1.83
N GLN A 39 -15.04 15.19 1.98
CA GLN A 39 -14.57 14.71 3.29
C GLN A 39 -13.15 15.12 3.62
N ARG A 40 -12.54 15.92 2.78
CA ARG A 40 -11.12 16.21 2.80
C ARG A 40 -10.53 16.51 4.18
N ASP A 41 -11.23 17.33 4.97
CA ASP A 41 -10.75 17.74 6.28
C ASP A 41 -10.76 16.62 7.31
N GLN A 42 -11.47 15.54 7.02
CA GLN A 42 -11.59 14.40 7.92
C GLN A 42 -10.69 13.22 7.53
N LEU A 43 -9.93 13.36 6.45
CA LEU A 43 -9.19 12.23 5.87
C LEU A 43 -7.70 12.21 6.23
N GLN A 44 -7.24 13.16 7.02
CA GLN A 44 -5.81 13.28 7.29
C GLN A 44 -5.22 12.04 7.95
N ASP A 45 -5.88 11.53 8.98
CA ASP A 45 -5.42 10.33 9.67
C ASP A 45 -5.50 9.09 8.77
N ALA A 46 -6.58 8.99 7.99
CA ALA A 46 -6.74 7.87 7.07
C ALA A 46 -5.70 7.89 5.96
N ARG A 47 -5.34 9.06 5.46
CA ARG A 47 -4.27 9.21 4.48
C ARG A 47 -2.95 8.70 5.04
N TYR A 48 -2.64 9.08 6.26
CA TYR A 48 -1.43 8.62 6.94
C TYR A 48 -1.42 7.10 7.08
N GLU A 49 -2.54 6.52 7.53
CA GLU A 49 -2.65 5.08 7.70
C GLU A 49 -2.47 4.33 6.39
N VAL A 50 -3.12 4.75 5.32
CA VAL A 50 -2.97 4.10 4.01
C VAL A 50 -1.53 4.21 3.53
N ARG A 51 -0.93 5.38 3.66
CA ARG A 51 0.45 5.61 3.24
C ARG A 51 1.43 4.64 3.90
N CYS A 52 1.23 4.35 5.18
CA CYS A 52 2.16 3.55 5.98
C CYS A 52 1.86 2.04 5.96
N CYS A 53 0.68 1.64 5.52
CA CYS A 53 0.21 0.27 5.69
C CYS A 53 0.24 -0.57 4.42
N GLY A 54 0.90 -0.11 3.36
CA GLY A 54 1.05 -0.89 2.15
C GLY A 54 1.97 -2.09 2.36
N GLU A 55 1.69 -3.15 1.62
CA GLU A 55 2.53 -4.34 1.63
C GLU A 55 3.77 -4.09 0.78
N ASN A 56 4.94 -4.44 1.30
CA ASN A 56 6.19 -4.27 0.56
C ASN A 56 6.22 -5.17 -0.66
N THR A 57 6.44 -4.58 -1.84
CA THR A 57 6.42 -5.31 -3.11
C THR A 57 7.77 -5.90 -3.48
N GLY A 58 8.85 -5.42 -2.89
CA GLY A 58 10.20 -5.80 -3.29
C GLY A 58 10.71 -5.10 -4.54
N ILE A 59 9.93 -4.22 -5.15
CA ILE A 59 10.39 -3.40 -6.28
C ILE A 59 11.41 -2.40 -5.74
N THR A 60 12.58 -2.30 -6.38
CA THR A 60 13.67 -1.51 -5.82
C THR A 60 14.23 -0.42 -6.73
N ASP A 61 13.78 -0.35 -7.97
CA ASP A 61 14.48 0.44 -8.98
C ASP A 61 13.81 1.77 -9.32
N ARG A 62 12.84 2.23 -8.53
CA ARG A 62 12.10 3.43 -8.90
C ARG A 62 12.80 4.71 -8.46
N TYR A 63 13.20 4.80 -7.19
CA TYR A 63 13.74 6.05 -6.66
C TYR A 63 14.86 5.83 -5.67
N SER A 64 15.72 6.82 -5.57
CA SER A 64 16.70 6.91 -4.49
C SER A 64 16.79 8.37 -4.03
N SER A 65 17.15 8.56 -2.78
CA SER A 65 17.29 9.89 -2.21
C SER A 65 18.39 9.86 -1.14
N ARG A 66 19.07 10.99 -0.98
CA ARG A 66 20.07 11.14 0.08
C ARG A 66 19.46 11.32 1.46
N HIS A 67 18.25 11.86 1.51
CA HIS A 67 17.62 12.27 2.76
C HIS A 67 16.52 11.36 3.22
N TYR A 68 15.98 10.57 2.31
CA TYR A 68 14.86 9.70 2.61
C TYR A 68 15.18 8.28 2.20
N GLU A 69 14.67 7.36 2.98
CA GLU A 69 14.56 5.98 2.56
C GLU A 69 13.19 5.80 1.91
N CYS A 70 13.08 4.84 1.02
CA CYS A 70 11.79 4.55 0.41
C CYS A 70 11.61 3.06 0.18
N ASP A 71 10.37 2.63 0.28
CA ASP A 71 9.94 1.30 -0.06
C ASP A 71 8.80 1.39 -1.06
N GLU A 72 8.79 0.51 -2.04
CA GLU A 72 7.64 0.39 -2.92
C GLU A 72 6.63 -0.53 -2.25
N VAL A 73 5.44 -0.02 -2.03
CA VAL A 73 4.39 -0.73 -1.30
C VAL A 73 3.12 -0.77 -2.15
N ALA A 74 2.22 -1.67 -1.83
CA ALA A 74 0.98 -1.82 -2.56
C ALA A 74 -0.16 -2.25 -1.65
N ALA A 75 -1.37 -2.00 -2.09
CA ALA A 75 -2.57 -2.45 -1.41
C ALA A 75 -3.63 -2.87 -2.43
N GLN A 76 -4.50 -3.75 -2.02
CA GLN A 76 -5.57 -4.25 -2.85
C GLN A 76 -6.85 -3.47 -2.60
N CYS A 77 -7.49 -3.03 -3.69
CA CYS A 77 -8.81 -2.42 -3.63
C CYS A 77 -9.89 -3.49 -3.58
N PRO A 78 -11.12 -3.13 -3.15
CA PRO A 78 -12.22 -4.11 -3.08
C PRO A 78 -12.60 -4.76 -4.41
N ASP A 79 -12.23 -4.16 -5.53
CA ASP A 79 -12.46 -4.74 -6.85
C ASP A 79 -11.41 -5.80 -7.24
N GLY A 80 -10.46 -6.08 -6.36
CA GLY A 80 -9.41 -7.07 -6.59
C GLY A 80 -8.14 -6.55 -7.22
N LYS A 81 -8.15 -5.31 -7.69
CA LYS A 81 -6.97 -4.73 -8.33
C LYS A 81 -6.06 -4.08 -7.31
N TRP A 82 -4.76 -4.09 -7.60
CA TRP A 82 -3.74 -3.57 -6.71
C TRP A 82 -3.22 -2.24 -7.20
N VAL A 83 -2.89 -1.36 -6.26
CA VAL A 83 -2.24 -0.08 -6.53
C VAL A 83 -0.98 0.02 -5.70
N GLY A 84 0.08 0.55 -6.31
CA GLY A 84 1.36 0.74 -5.64
C GLY A 84 1.73 2.20 -5.53
N TRP A 85 2.58 2.50 -4.56
CA TRP A 85 3.15 3.83 -4.38
C TRP A 85 4.49 3.72 -3.70
N THR A 86 5.23 4.82 -3.73
CA THR A 86 6.51 4.89 -3.03
C THR A 86 6.26 5.44 -1.63
N TYR A 87 6.57 4.64 -0.63
CA TYR A 87 6.50 5.05 0.76
C TYR A 87 7.83 5.66 1.16
N TRP A 88 7.86 6.97 1.24
CA TRP A 88 9.01 7.73 1.68
C TRP A 88 9.01 7.82 3.20
N HIS A 89 10.16 7.55 3.82
CA HIS A 89 10.31 7.61 5.27
C HIS A 89 11.73 8.03 5.64
N GLY A 90 12.00 8.17 6.93
CA GLY A 90 13.30 8.63 7.39
C GLY A 90 13.46 10.13 7.20
N GLY A 91 14.66 10.54 6.81
CA GLY A 91 14.97 11.95 6.59
C GLY A 91 15.43 12.73 7.80
N GLY A 92 15.19 12.24 8.99
CA GLY A 92 15.66 12.86 10.24
C GLY A 92 15.30 14.34 10.32
N LYS A 93 16.31 15.16 10.55
CA LYS A 93 16.15 16.61 10.72
C LYS A 93 15.77 17.33 9.42
N HIS A 94 15.97 16.70 8.29
CA HIS A 94 15.96 17.39 7.00
C HIS A 94 14.68 17.21 6.22
N GLY A 95 13.71 16.48 6.75
CA GLY A 95 12.58 16.23 5.94
C GLY A 95 11.30 15.86 6.65
N GLU A 96 10.22 16.06 5.92
CA GLU A 96 8.89 15.64 6.31
C GLU A 96 8.43 14.68 5.21
N PRO A 97 8.69 13.36 5.34
CA PRO A 97 8.37 12.41 4.27
C PRO A 97 6.92 12.46 3.84
N GLU A 98 6.02 12.74 4.74
CA GLU A 98 4.59 12.85 4.46
C GLU A 98 4.23 14.05 3.57
N ALA A 99 5.13 15.03 3.44
CA ALA A 99 4.93 16.17 2.56
C ALA A 99 5.25 15.84 1.09
N ILE A 100 5.93 14.74 0.85
CA ILE A 100 6.20 14.30 -0.52
C ILE A 100 4.91 13.80 -1.15
N ASP A 101 4.63 14.25 -2.36
CA ASP A 101 3.43 13.85 -3.08
C ASP A 101 3.54 12.40 -3.55
N TRP A 102 3.04 11.50 -2.74
CA TRP A 102 3.11 10.06 -3.01
C TRP A 102 1.91 9.54 -3.80
N MET A 103 0.77 10.22 -3.68
CA MET A 103 -0.46 9.77 -4.34
C MET A 103 -0.41 10.02 -5.84
N ASN A 104 0.12 11.16 -6.23
CA ASN A 104 0.25 11.53 -7.63
C ASN A 104 1.21 10.61 -8.39
N ASP A 105 2.11 9.97 -7.68
CA ASP A 105 3.14 9.10 -8.24
C ASP A 105 2.76 7.61 -8.16
N ALA A 106 1.52 7.32 -7.79
CA ALA A 106 1.02 5.96 -7.69
C ALA A 106 0.93 5.28 -9.04
N TYR A 107 0.97 3.96 -9.03
CA TYR A 107 0.97 3.15 -10.26
C TYR A 107 0.17 1.87 -10.06
N ASP A 108 -0.30 1.32 -11.17
CA ASP A 108 -0.98 0.02 -11.13
C ASP A 108 0.03 -1.09 -10.89
N VAL A 109 -0.36 -2.07 -10.10
CA VAL A 109 0.49 -3.22 -9.76
C VAL A 109 -0.19 -4.49 -10.22
N SER A 110 0.57 -5.33 -10.90
CA SER A 110 0.16 -6.66 -11.27
C SER A 110 0.66 -7.63 -10.22
N VAL A 111 -0.23 -8.46 -9.69
CA VAL A 111 0.11 -9.43 -8.66
C VAL A 111 -0.21 -10.82 -9.19
N THR A 112 0.78 -11.70 -9.13
CA THR A 112 0.60 -13.10 -9.46
C THR A 112 0.67 -13.90 -8.16
N GLU A 113 -0.40 -14.61 -7.86
CA GLU A 113 -0.44 -15.47 -6.69
C GLU A 113 -0.42 -16.92 -7.15
N GLU A 114 0.46 -17.69 -6.58
CA GLU A 114 0.53 -19.12 -6.82
C GLU A 114 0.49 -19.86 -5.50
N GLU A 115 -0.44 -20.79 -5.40
CA GLU A 115 -0.41 -21.74 -4.31
C GLU A 115 0.46 -22.91 -4.75
N LYS A 116 1.60 -23.05 -4.10
CA LYS A 116 2.51 -24.15 -4.39
C LYS A 116 2.59 -25.05 -3.19
N LEU A 117 2.54 -26.35 -3.47
CA LEU A 117 2.87 -27.32 -2.46
C LEU A 117 4.38 -27.29 -2.25
N VAL A 118 4.80 -26.54 -1.25
CA VAL A 118 6.21 -26.36 -0.94
C VAL A 118 6.59 -27.25 0.21
N THR A 119 7.70 -27.97 0.06
CA THR A 119 8.26 -28.70 1.19
C THR A 119 8.77 -27.68 2.21
N VAL A 120 8.16 -27.67 3.36
CA VAL A 120 8.62 -26.86 4.48
C VAL A 120 9.50 -27.71 5.35
N ARG A 121 10.73 -27.27 5.56
CA ARG A 121 11.66 -27.97 6.42
C ARG A 121 11.82 -27.19 7.71
N THR A 122 11.58 -27.87 8.79
CA THR A 122 11.87 -27.32 10.10
C THR A 122 13.09 -28.03 10.65
N PHE A 123 14.08 -27.25 11.01
CA PHE A 123 15.33 -27.79 11.52
C PHE A 123 15.38 -27.63 13.03
N ALA A 124 15.71 -28.68 13.71
CA ALA A 124 15.95 -28.64 15.15
C ALA A 124 17.21 -29.42 15.44
N LYS A 125 17.94 -28.96 16.44
CA LYS A 125 19.15 -29.68 16.86
C LYS A 125 18.71 -31.01 17.48
N MET A 126 19.19 -32.09 16.91
CA MET A 126 18.94 -33.41 17.50
C MET A 126 19.85 -33.61 18.70
N GLU A 127 19.28 -34.13 19.75
CA GLU A 127 20.09 -34.62 20.82
C GLU A 127 20.74 -35.93 20.38
N PRO A 128 21.98 -36.20 20.83
CA PRO A 128 22.59 -37.47 20.54
C PRO A 128 21.69 -38.59 20.98
N PRO A 129 21.52 -39.63 20.15
CA PRO A 129 20.72 -40.75 20.59
C PRO A 129 21.28 -41.32 21.86
N ASP A 130 20.38 -41.60 22.78
CA ASP A 130 20.76 -42.29 23.99
C ASP A 130 21.31 -43.65 23.61
N VAL A 131 22.60 -43.74 23.64
CA VAL A 131 23.25 -44.99 23.33
C VAL A 131 23.19 -45.88 24.57
N LYS A 132 22.18 -46.63 24.61
CA LYS A 132 22.05 -47.55 25.73
C LYS A 132 22.13 -48.96 25.26
#